data_ae8db7f2b0d64451583cdc66147d1313
#
_entry.id   ae8db7f2b0d64451583cdc66147d1313
#
_cell.length_a   1.000
_cell.length_b   1.000
_cell.length_c   1.000
_cell.angle_alpha   90.00
_cell.angle_beta   90.00
_cell.angle_gamma   90.00
#
_symmetry.space_group_name_H-M   'P 1'
#
loop_
_entity.id
_entity.type
_entity.pdbx_description
1 polymer ?
#
loop_
_entity_poly.entity_id
_entity_poly.type
_entity_poly.pdbx_seq_one_letter_code
_entity_poly.pdbx_strand_id
1 'polypeptide(L)'
;LLFAGKGNVQAKRKSVALNKTTVTAYKGMAPVKLKVKNVKKGKNIIWFSSKSSVAEVSQDGTVTFHKKGNAIVQGKKTLKCIVSVCSKKAYKAVEKAKKFHSARNMSYSQGNRMGKRSADCSSFCGRCYLPQGITMGGSTSWCNTAAGMALWSTKKGKVVANSGVSIGK
;
A
#
# COMPACT_ATOMS: atom_id res chain seq x y z
N LEU A 1 -40.21 -7.50 -46.33
CA LEU A 1 -40.32 -6.85 -45.00
C LEU A 1 -39.18 -7.34 -44.14
N LEU A 2 -38.13 -6.47 -43.96
CA LEU A 2 -37.04 -6.74 -43.01
C LEU A 2 -37.46 -6.21 -41.64
N PHE A 3 -37.57 -7.10 -40.65
CA PHE A 3 -37.68 -6.72 -39.25
C PHE A 3 -36.27 -6.44 -38.69
N ALA A 4 -35.89 -5.18 -38.52
CA ALA A 4 -34.70 -4.80 -37.79
C ALA A 4 -34.95 -5.02 -36.29
N GLY A 5 -34.37 -6.07 -35.72
CA GLY A 5 -34.38 -6.34 -34.29
C GLY A 5 -33.62 -5.25 -33.57
N LYS A 6 -34.30 -4.41 -32.78
CA LYS A 6 -33.66 -3.46 -31.87
C LYS A 6 -32.95 -4.24 -30.77
N GLY A 7 -31.63 -4.40 -30.90
CA GLY A 7 -30.78 -4.94 -29.86
C GLY A 7 -30.86 -4.04 -28.62
N ASN A 8 -31.41 -4.56 -27.54
CA ASN A 8 -31.52 -3.87 -26.25
C ASN A 8 -30.11 -3.83 -25.62
N VAL A 9 -29.37 -2.75 -25.85
CA VAL A 9 -28.06 -2.52 -25.19
C VAL A 9 -28.33 -2.18 -23.73
N GLN A 10 -28.41 -3.21 -22.90
CA GLN A 10 -28.55 -3.05 -21.46
C GLN A 10 -27.28 -2.44 -20.89
N ALA A 11 -27.31 -1.16 -20.56
CA ALA A 11 -26.18 -0.45 -19.96
C ALA A 11 -25.74 -1.15 -18.65
N LYS A 12 -24.53 -1.71 -18.65
CA LYS A 12 -23.95 -2.45 -17.52
C LYS A 12 -23.93 -1.53 -16.29
N ARG A 13 -24.76 -1.82 -15.29
CA ARG A 13 -24.82 -1.02 -14.04
C ARG A 13 -23.44 -1.03 -13.37
N LYS A 14 -22.85 0.16 -13.13
CA LYS A 14 -21.57 0.28 -12.42
C LYS A 14 -21.72 -0.25 -10.99
N SER A 15 -20.86 -1.19 -10.61
CA SER A 15 -20.86 -1.78 -9.26
C SER A 15 -20.51 -0.73 -8.19
N VAL A 16 -21.08 -0.90 -7.00
CA VAL A 16 -20.76 -0.07 -5.84
C VAL A 16 -19.32 -0.40 -5.40
N ALA A 17 -18.46 0.61 -5.25
CA ALA A 17 -17.04 0.43 -4.95
C ALA A 17 -16.49 1.55 -4.05
N LEU A 18 -15.39 1.30 -3.35
CA LEU A 18 -14.63 2.34 -2.66
C LEU A 18 -13.71 3.10 -3.63
N ASN A 19 -13.44 4.36 -3.30
CA ASN A 19 -12.41 5.14 -4.00
C ASN A 19 -10.99 4.62 -3.72
N LYS A 20 -10.78 3.94 -2.58
CA LYS A 20 -9.51 3.31 -2.18
C LYS A 20 -9.80 1.97 -1.50
N THR A 21 -9.11 0.92 -1.91
CA THR A 21 -9.19 -0.43 -1.31
C THR A 21 -8.02 -0.71 -0.38
N THR A 22 -6.95 0.09 -0.48
CA THR A 22 -5.77 0.03 0.39
C THR A 22 -5.33 1.44 0.77
N VAL A 23 -4.89 1.61 2.01
CA VAL A 23 -4.28 2.85 2.53
C VAL A 23 -3.05 2.47 3.32
N THR A 24 -1.89 3.03 2.95
CA THR A 24 -0.68 2.98 3.78
C THR A 24 -0.49 4.35 4.41
N ALA A 25 -0.27 4.38 5.71
CA ALA A 25 -0.18 5.62 6.49
C ALA A 25 0.86 5.51 7.61
N TYR A 26 1.07 6.60 8.33
CA TYR A 26 1.84 6.64 9.58
C TYR A 26 1.08 7.47 10.62
N LYS A 27 1.37 7.25 11.92
CA LYS A 27 0.78 8.03 13.01
C LYS A 27 1.02 9.53 12.82
N GLY A 28 -0.05 10.33 12.87
CA GLY A 28 -0.02 11.79 12.66
C GLY A 28 0.00 12.23 11.20
N MET A 29 -0.19 11.31 10.25
CA MET A 29 -0.48 11.67 8.86
C MET A 29 -1.88 12.30 8.77
N ALA A 30 -2.07 13.22 7.83
CA ALA A 30 -3.37 13.82 7.56
C ALA A 30 -4.44 12.73 7.30
N PRO A 31 -5.66 12.88 7.82
CA PRO A 31 -6.74 11.92 7.63
C PRO A 31 -7.05 11.66 6.16
N VAL A 32 -7.49 10.44 5.87
CA VAL A 32 -7.82 10.02 4.51
C VAL A 32 -9.34 9.81 4.40
N LYS A 33 -9.96 10.45 3.42
CA LYS A 33 -11.39 10.30 3.13
C LYS A 33 -11.63 9.08 2.25
N LEU A 34 -12.40 8.13 2.76
CA LEU A 34 -12.98 7.06 1.97
C LEU A 34 -14.34 7.52 1.44
N LYS A 35 -14.60 7.21 0.17
CA LYS A 35 -15.86 7.53 -0.51
C LYS A 35 -16.40 6.28 -1.19
N VAL A 36 -17.70 6.07 -1.11
CA VAL A 36 -18.38 5.02 -1.87
C VAL A 36 -18.82 5.59 -3.21
N LYS A 37 -18.42 4.94 -4.30
CA LYS A 37 -18.82 5.28 -5.67
C LYS A 37 -20.05 4.47 -6.06
N ASN A 38 -20.88 5.03 -6.97
CA ASN A 38 -22.03 4.36 -7.56
C ASN A 38 -23.11 3.91 -6.52
N VAL A 39 -23.18 4.60 -5.39
CA VAL A 39 -24.24 4.37 -4.40
C VAL A 39 -25.48 5.18 -4.77
N LYS A 40 -26.68 4.61 -4.56
CA LYS A 40 -27.95 5.33 -4.76
C LYS A 40 -28.04 6.52 -3.79
N LYS A 41 -28.54 7.67 -4.28
CA LYS A 41 -28.78 8.87 -3.47
C LYS A 41 -29.62 8.52 -2.22
N GLY A 42 -29.29 9.11 -1.05
CA GLY A 42 -30.03 8.87 0.21
C GLY A 42 -29.65 7.59 0.97
N LYS A 43 -28.69 6.80 0.52
CA LYS A 43 -28.19 5.63 1.28
C LYS A 43 -27.07 6.05 2.22
N ASN A 44 -27.32 5.99 3.53
CA ASN A 44 -26.30 6.17 4.56
C ASN A 44 -25.34 4.98 4.56
N ILE A 45 -24.05 5.27 4.66
CA ILE A 45 -22.99 4.26 4.83
C ILE A 45 -22.55 4.28 6.29
N ILE A 46 -22.78 3.19 6.99
CA ILE A 46 -22.25 2.99 8.34
C ILE A 46 -20.82 2.50 8.21
N TRP A 47 -19.86 3.26 8.72
CA TRP A 47 -18.45 2.92 8.68
C TRP A 47 -18.04 2.19 9.95
N PHE A 48 -17.17 1.23 9.80
CA PHE A 48 -16.62 0.42 10.87
C PHE A 48 -15.13 0.15 10.66
N SER A 49 -14.36 0.16 11.75
CA SER A 49 -12.96 -0.27 11.77
C SER A 49 -12.81 -1.53 12.60
N SER A 50 -12.14 -2.55 12.06
CA SER A 50 -11.82 -3.78 12.80
C SER A 50 -10.85 -3.55 13.96
N LYS A 51 -10.12 -2.41 13.96
CA LYS A 51 -9.16 -2.05 15.01
C LYS A 51 -9.00 -0.52 15.10
N SER A 52 -9.93 0.11 15.80
CA SER A 52 -9.96 1.58 15.96
C SER A 52 -8.70 2.15 16.60
N SER A 53 -8.04 1.40 17.49
CA SER A 53 -6.74 1.78 18.07
C SER A 53 -5.60 1.88 17.04
N VAL A 54 -5.74 1.30 15.86
CA VAL A 54 -4.79 1.41 14.74
C VAL A 54 -5.24 2.48 13.77
N ALA A 55 -6.49 2.37 13.31
CA ALA A 55 -7.10 3.33 12.39
C ALA A 55 -8.59 3.47 12.75
N GLU A 56 -9.00 4.66 13.11
CA GLU A 56 -10.38 5.01 13.40
C GLU A 56 -11.06 5.57 12.15
N VAL A 57 -12.35 5.34 12.02
CA VAL A 57 -13.15 5.89 10.94
C VAL A 57 -14.38 6.60 11.50
N SER A 58 -14.59 7.84 11.08
CA SER A 58 -15.78 8.61 11.41
C SER A 58 -16.96 8.26 10.49
N GLN A 59 -18.19 8.65 10.87
CA GLN A 59 -19.40 8.32 10.13
C GLN A 59 -19.44 8.93 8.73
N ASP A 60 -18.64 9.94 8.47
CA ASP A 60 -18.49 10.53 7.15
C ASP A 60 -17.44 9.83 6.26
N GLY A 61 -16.77 8.76 6.78
CA GLY A 61 -15.75 7.99 6.10
C GLY A 61 -14.33 8.57 6.18
N THR A 62 -14.07 9.49 7.12
CA THR A 62 -12.73 10.01 7.37
C THR A 62 -11.94 9.05 8.26
N VAL A 63 -10.77 8.60 7.80
CA VAL A 63 -9.90 7.64 8.50
C VAL A 63 -8.73 8.36 9.13
N THR A 64 -8.56 8.20 10.44
CA THR A 64 -7.46 8.76 11.26
C THR A 64 -6.54 7.63 11.73
N PHE A 65 -5.24 7.89 11.84
CA PHE A 65 -4.18 6.90 12.08
C PHE A 65 -3.53 7.08 13.45
N HIS A 66 -3.60 6.08 14.32
CA HIS A 66 -3.18 6.19 15.73
C HIS A 66 -1.96 5.35 16.08
N LYS A 67 -1.97 4.05 15.79
CA LYS A 67 -0.93 3.11 16.21
C LYS A 67 -0.47 2.25 15.02
N LYS A 68 0.79 1.81 15.05
CA LYS A 68 1.30 0.84 14.06
C LYS A 68 0.48 -0.44 14.08
N GLY A 69 0.20 -0.99 12.91
CA GLY A 69 -0.57 -2.20 12.73
C GLY A 69 -1.44 -2.17 11.48
N ASN A 70 -2.28 -3.17 11.35
CA ASN A 70 -3.24 -3.26 10.26
C ASN A 70 -4.67 -3.20 10.81
N ALA A 71 -5.56 -2.55 10.08
CA ALA A 71 -6.99 -2.52 10.31
C ALA A 71 -7.74 -2.68 8.98
N ILE A 72 -8.94 -3.21 9.05
CA ILE A 72 -9.87 -3.22 7.92
C ILE A 72 -10.94 -2.17 8.21
N VAL A 73 -11.04 -1.16 7.35
CA VAL A 73 -12.13 -0.18 7.38
C VAL A 73 -13.15 -0.57 6.34
N GLN A 74 -14.40 -0.71 6.74
CA GLN A 74 -15.46 -1.14 5.84
C GLN A 74 -16.72 -0.30 6.01
N GLY A 75 -17.37 0.01 4.89
CA GLY A 75 -18.64 0.74 4.85
C GLY A 75 -19.86 -0.15 4.64
N LYS A 76 -19.65 -1.40 4.17
CA LYS A 76 -20.60 -2.50 4.00
C LYS A 76 -19.84 -3.80 3.91
N LYS A 77 -20.52 -4.95 4.00
CA LYS A 77 -19.89 -6.28 3.99
C LYS A 77 -18.88 -6.49 2.84
N THR A 78 -19.11 -5.90 1.68
CA THR A 78 -18.26 -6.01 0.48
C THR A 78 -17.34 -4.82 0.24
N LEU A 79 -17.50 -3.70 0.95
CA LEU A 79 -16.74 -2.46 0.76
C LEU A 79 -15.65 -2.35 1.82
N LYS A 80 -14.53 -3.04 1.59
CA LYS A 80 -13.40 -3.12 2.52
C LYS A 80 -12.21 -2.31 2.01
N CYS A 81 -11.56 -1.58 2.92
CA CYS A 81 -10.28 -0.92 2.72
C CYS A 81 -9.28 -1.46 3.74
N ILE A 82 -8.18 -2.03 3.27
CA ILE A 82 -7.07 -2.46 4.14
C ILE A 82 -6.25 -1.22 4.48
N VAL A 83 -6.12 -0.93 5.78
CA VAL A 83 -5.34 0.19 6.29
C VAL A 83 -4.11 -0.35 7.01
N SER A 84 -2.93 0.01 6.53
CA SER A 84 -1.64 -0.35 7.13
C SER A 84 -0.97 0.90 7.68
N VAL A 85 -0.84 0.99 9.00
CA VAL A 85 -0.13 2.08 9.67
C VAL A 85 1.27 1.62 10.03
N CYS A 86 2.28 2.25 9.45
CA CYS A 86 3.70 1.91 9.62
C CYS A 86 4.49 3.08 10.22
N SER A 87 5.81 2.95 10.33
CA SER A 87 6.67 4.08 10.68
C SER A 87 6.73 5.11 9.54
N LYS A 88 6.95 6.38 9.86
CA LYS A 88 7.11 7.45 8.84
C LYS A 88 8.24 7.13 7.85
N LYS A 89 9.33 6.50 8.32
CA LYS A 89 10.45 6.05 7.46
C LYS A 89 9.99 4.97 6.46
N ALA A 90 9.26 3.95 6.94
CA ALA A 90 8.72 2.90 6.06
C ALA A 90 7.70 3.47 5.06
N TYR A 91 6.81 4.36 5.50
CA TYR A 91 5.89 5.06 4.60
C TYR A 91 6.62 5.78 3.47
N LYS A 92 7.65 6.58 3.80
CA LYS A 92 8.45 7.30 2.80
C LYS A 92 9.19 6.35 1.85
N ALA A 93 9.67 5.19 2.34
CA ALA A 93 10.29 4.18 1.49
C ALA A 93 9.28 3.57 0.49
N VAL A 94 8.05 3.29 0.93
CA VAL A 94 6.96 2.83 0.03
C VAL A 94 6.61 3.88 -1.02
N GLU A 95 6.52 5.15 -0.65
CA GLU A 95 6.27 6.24 -1.62
C GLU A 95 7.41 6.36 -2.63
N LYS A 96 8.66 6.14 -2.21
CA LYS A 96 9.82 6.09 -3.12
C LYS A 96 9.73 4.89 -4.07
N ALA A 97 9.34 3.72 -3.57
CA ALA A 97 9.13 2.52 -4.38
C ALA A 97 8.05 2.73 -5.45
N LYS A 98 6.93 3.35 -5.08
CA LYS A 98 5.86 3.70 -6.03
C LYS A 98 6.36 4.63 -7.15
N LYS A 99 7.19 5.63 -6.80
CA LYS A 99 7.81 6.52 -7.80
C LYS A 99 8.74 5.76 -8.74
N PHE A 100 9.54 4.82 -8.26
CA PHE A 100 10.36 3.96 -9.12
C PHE A 100 9.51 3.10 -10.05
N HIS A 101 8.42 2.51 -9.55
CA HIS A 101 7.51 1.68 -10.34
C HIS A 101 6.77 2.52 -11.41
N SER A 102 6.25 3.69 -11.05
CA SER A 102 5.52 4.55 -11.99
C SER A 102 6.40 5.18 -13.06
N ALA A 103 7.72 5.26 -12.85
CA ALA A 103 8.66 5.80 -13.83
C ALA A 103 8.84 4.92 -15.09
N ARG A 104 8.17 3.77 -15.18
CA ARG A 104 8.04 2.83 -16.34
C ARG A 104 9.34 2.38 -17.05
N ASN A 105 10.52 2.74 -16.52
CA ASN A 105 11.82 2.53 -17.19
C ASN A 105 12.84 1.88 -16.24
N MET A 106 12.38 1.15 -15.22
CA MET A 106 13.26 0.36 -14.37
C MET A 106 13.38 -1.05 -14.91
N SER A 107 14.60 -1.47 -15.25
CA SER A 107 14.93 -2.83 -15.65
C SER A 107 15.59 -3.58 -14.48
N TYR A 108 15.44 -4.91 -14.47
CA TYR A 108 16.19 -5.76 -13.55
C TYR A 108 17.62 -5.94 -14.05
N SER A 109 18.58 -5.69 -13.18
CA SER A 109 19.99 -5.93 -13.48
C SER A 109 20.78 -6.14 -12.19
N GLN A 110 21.52 -7.26 -12.10
CA GLN A 110 22.48 -7.51 -11.02
C GLN A 110 23.81 -6.79 -11.30
N GLY A 111 24.28 -6.80 -12.52
CA GLY A 111 25.55 -6.15 -12.92
C GLY A 111 25.48 -4.61 -12.81
N ASN A 112 24.34 -4.01 -13.15
CA ASN A 112 24.11 -2.56 -13.04
C ASN A 112 23.03 -2.24 -11.98
N ARG A 113 23.11 -2.88 -10.82
CA ARG A 113 22.12 -2.80 -9.75
C ARG A 113 21.94 -1.40 -9.13
N MET A 114 22.92 -0.52 -9.27
CA MET A 114 22.89 0.87 -8.80
C MET A 114 22.66 1.88 -9.94
N GLY A 115 22.41 1.42 -11.14
CA GLY A 115 22.17 2.27 -12.30
C GLY A 115 20.93 3.14 -12.14
N LYS A 116 20.87 4.24 -12.90
CA LYS A 116 19.76 5.20 -12.83
C LYS A 116 18.40 4.57 -13.12
N ARG A 117 18.36 3.59 -14.04
CA ARG A 117 17.14 2.90 -14.51
C ARG A 117 17.22 1.38 -14.34
N SER A 118 18.05 0.89 -13.43
CA SER A 118 18.20 -0.54 -13.18
C SER A 118 18.39 -0.81 -11.70
N ALA A 119 17.93 -1.96 -11.25
CA ALA A 119 18.08 -2.46 -9.89
C ALA A 119 17.91 -3.97 -9.87
N ASP A 120 18.50 -4.63 -8.88
CA ASP A 120 18.05 -5.93 -8.43
C ASP A 120 17.08 -5.77 -7.24
N CYS A 121 16.53 -6.86 -6.71
CA CYS A 121 15.58 -6.82 -5.60
C CYS A 121 16.15 -6.12 -4.35
N SER A 122 17.38 -6.40 -3.99
CA SER A 122 18.01 -5.84 -2.79
C SER A 122 18.40 -4.38 -2.97
N SER A 123 18.97 -4.00 -4.11
CA SER A 123 19.29 -2.60 -4.40
C SER A 123 18.05 -1.74 -4.55
N PHE A 124 16.95 -2.26 -5.12
CA PHE A 124 15.67 -1.57 -5.15
C PHE A 124 15.18 -1.24 -3.74
N CYS A 125 15.13 -2.24 -2.84
CA CYS A 125 14.75 -2.04 -1.45
C CYS A 125 15.69 -1.04 -0.75
N GLY A 126 17.01 -1.24 -0.85
CA GLY A 126 17.99 -0.36 -0.24
C GLY A 126 17.84 1.08 -0.67
N ARG A 127 17.69 1.34 -1.97
CA ARG A 127 17.50 2.69 -2.53
C ARG A 127 16.19 3.36 -2.09
N CYS A 128 15.19 2.60 -1.70
CA CYS A 128 13.96 3.16 -1.10
C CYS A 128 14.19 3.64 0.33
N TYR A 129 15.07 2.96 1.08
CA TYR A 129 15.34 3.27 2.48
C TYR A 129 16.53 4.23 2.72
N LEU A 130 17.49 4.30 1.80
CA LEU A 130 18.65 5.21 1.91
C LEU A 130 18.28 6.67 2.21
N PRO A 131 17.28 7.29 1.54
CA PRO A 131 16.89 8.67 1.85
C PRO A 131 16.27 8.85 3.25
N GLN A 132 16.01 7.75 3.96
CA GLN A 132 15.50 7.73 5.32
C GLN A 132 16.62 7.49 6.36
N GLY A 133 17.89 7.49 5.94
CA GLY A 133 19.05 7.20 6.77
C GLY A 133 19.14 5.73 7.19
N ILE A 134 18.59 4.80 6.39
CA ILE A 134 18.63 3.35 6.66
C ILE A 134 19.41 2.69 5.53
N THR A 135 20.65 2.28 5.80
CA THR A 135 21.56 1.67 4.82
C THR A 135 21.40 0.16 4.65
N MET A 136 20.70 -0.50 5.59
CA MET A 136 20.54 -1.97 5.59
C MET A 136 21.89 -2.73 5.50
N GLY A 137 22.91 -2.20 6.17
CA GLY A 137 24.26 -2.79 6.15
C GLY A 137 25.13 -2.42 4.94
N GLY A 138 24.61 -1.62 4.02
CA GLY A 138 25.39 -0.98 2.96
C GLY A 138 25.94 0.39 3.40
N SER A 139 26.25 1.23 2.42
CA SER A 139 26.70 2.61 2.63
C SER A 139 25.66 3.62 2.13
N THR A 140 25.97 4.91 2.22
CA THR A 140 25.14 5.99 1.65
C THR A 140 25.10 5.98 0.13
N SER A 141 26.08 5.37 -0.53
CA SER A 141 26.23 5.29 -1.98
C SER A 141 26.02 3.90 -2.57
N TRP A 142 26.02 2.85 -1.73
CA TRP A 142 25.95 1.47 -2.18
C TRP A 142 24.97 0.63 -1.35
N CYS A 143 23.99 0.01 -2.01
CA CYS A 143 23.05 -0.91 -1.37
C CYS A 143 23.66 -2.30 -1.19
N ASN A 144 23.48 -2.88 -0.01
CA ASN A 144 23.94 -4.23 0.29
C ASN A 144 23.22 -5.28 -0.57
N THR A 145 23.82 -6.49 -0.66
CA THR A 145 23.17 -7.66 -1.26
C THR A 145 22.05 -8.18 -0.37
N ALA A 146 21.19 -9.05 -0.89
CA ALA A 146 20.12 -9.68 -0.10
C ALA A 146 20.69 -10.44 1.10
N ALA A 147 21.77 -11.20 0.91
CA ALA A 147 22.47 -11.90 2.00
C ALA A 147 23.06 -10.94 3.04
N GLY A 148 23.70 -9.85 2.60
CA GLY A 148 24.22 -8.83 3.49
C GLY A 148 23.13 -8.08 4.27
N MET A 149 21.97 -7.83 3.66
CA MET A 149 20.80 -7.27 4.35
C MET A 149 20.24 -8.23 5.40
N ALA A 150 20.17 -9.52 5.10
CA ALA A 150 19.75 -10.56 6.05
C ALA A 150 20.69 -10.60 7.26
N LEU A 151 22.01 -10.64 7.03
CA LEU A 151 23.02 -10.61 8.10
C LEU A 151 22.91 -9.33 8.96
N TRP A 152 22.74 -8.17 8.33
CA TRP A 152 22.53 -6.91 9.04
C TRP A 152 21.27 -6.95 9.90
N SER A 153 20.17 -7.50 9.37
CA SER A 153 18.90 -7.63 10.11
C SER A 153 19.04 -8.54 11.32
N THR A 154 19.77 -9.66 11.18
CA THR A 154 20.07 -10.60 12.29
C THR A 154 20.87 -9.88 13.38
N LYS A 155 21.96 -9.21 13.01
CA LYS A 155 22.80 -8.44 13.97
C LYS A 155 22.03 -7.34 14.70
N LYS A 156 20.98 -6.80 14.09
CA LYS A 156 20.11 -5.78 14.69
C LYS A 156 18.90 -6.36 15.43
N GLY A 157 18.78 -7.68 15.57
CA GLY A 157 17.62 -8.33 16.18
C GLY A 157 16.30 -8.02 15.47
N LYS A 158 16.33 -7.83 14.14
CA LYS A 158 15.16 -7.45 13.33
C LYS A 158 14.61 -8.60 12.48
N VAL A 159 15.01 -9.82 12.79
CA VAL A 159 14.51 -11.02 12.11
C VAL A 159 13.30 -11.56 12.86
N VAL A 160 12.23 -11.83 12.16
CA VAL A 160 11.05 -12.56 12.63
C VAL A 160 11.03 -13.94 11.96
N ALA A 161 10.64 -14.97 12.70
CA ALA A 161 10.45 -16.29 12.13
C ALA A 161 9.38 -16.29 11.05
N ASN A 162 9.62 -17.01 9.95
CA ASN A 162 8.69 -17.08 8.81
C ASN A 162 7.29 -17.61 9.18
N SER A 163 7.20 -18.44 10.22
CA SER A 163 5.93 -18.99 10.71
C SER A 163 4.95 -17.96 11.28
N GLY A 164 5.38 -16.73 11.51
CA GLY A 164 4.54 -15.65 12.04
C GLY A 164 4.23 -14.52 11.03
N VAL A 165 4.69 -14.63 9.80
CA VAL A 165 4.51 -13.60 8.78
C VAL A 165 3.37 -13.98 7.84
N SER A 166 2.19 -13.40 8.05
CA SER A 166 1.12 -13.43 7.04
C SER A 166 1.49 -12.46 5.91
N ILE A 167 1.86 -13.00 4.77
CA ILE A 167 1.91 -12.21 3.54
C ILE A 167 0.45 -11.89 3.19
N GLY A 168 0.09 -10.61 3.24
CA GLY A 168 -1.26 -10.17 2.87
C GLY A 168 -1.61 -10.65 1.46
N LYS A 169 -2.62 -11.50 1.35
CA LYS A 169 -3.28 -11.86 0.09
C LYS A 169 -4.13 -10.72 -0.40
#